data_08429d1f58d3d884c203139f0ba71973
#
_entry.id   08429d1f58d3d884c203139f0ba71973
#
_cell.length_a   1.000
_cell.length_b   1.000
_cell.length_c   1.000
_cell.angle_alpha   90.00
_cell.angle_beta   90.00
_cell.angle_gamma   90.00
#
_symmetry.space_group_name_H-M   'P 1'
#
loop_
_entity.id
_entity.type
_entity.pdbx_description
1 polymer ?
#
loop_
_entity_poly.entity_id
_entity_poly.type
_entity_poly.pdbx_seq_one_letter_code
_entity_poly.pdbx_strand_id
1 'polypeptide(L)'
;AARRELPVGVVGEGGRITKVYVDAGSWVKQGQIMASIDRSVQSQQAASLEASVGASRADLNLAQANLDRAEKLIERGFISKADIDRLTATRDSSAARLRVSQAQLNETRARNSRLNIVAPKAGFVLERNVEPGQTVTQGSGVLFLLAQNGEMELQAQLGESDLANVSVGTTTQVTPVGSDKVLTGQIWQISPVIDPQSRQGIARISLGYDSALRPGGFASARIQSGTSETSVLAESAVQHDSKGSFVYIVGADNKAVRRDVVIGAVSAAGLSITSGLNGNEKVVLRAGGFLSPGETVQPQVQKKAGGA
;
A
#
# COMPACT_ATOMS: atom_id res chain seq x y z
N ALA A 1 -9.06 3.60 -5.27
CA ALA A 1 -8.81 4.19 -3.96
C ALA A 1 -7.30 4.21 -3.67
N ALA A 2 -6.86 4.98 -2.68
CA ALA A 2 -5.53 4.79 -2.14
C ALA A 2 -5.51 3.51 -1.29
N ARG A 3 -4.43 2.74 -1.41
CA ARG A 3 -4.30 1.47 -0.66
C ARG A 3 -4.14 1.70 0.85
N ARG A 4 -3.43 2.78 1.21
CA ARG A 4 -3.22 3.21 2.59
C ARG A 4 -3.40 4.71 2.68
N GLU A 5 -4.49 5.11 3.27
CA GLU A 5 -4.80 6.50 3.54
C GLU A 5 -4.27 6.89 4.91
N LEU A 6 -3.58 8.02 4.96
CA LEU A 6 -3.03 8.59 6.18
C LEU A 6 -3.71 9.94 6.41
N PRO A 7 -4.68 10.00 7.34
CA PRO A 7 -5.25 11.26 7.76
C PRO A 7 -4.26 12.02 8.63
N VAL A 8 -4.01 13.29 8.31
CA VAL A 8 -3.14 14.19 9.05
C VAL A 8 -3.98 15.32 9.62
N GLY A 9 -3.96 15.46 10.93
CA GLY A 9 -4.67 16.49 11.67
C GLY A 9 -3.76 17.20 12.67
N VAL A 10 -4.34 18.00 13.56
CA VAL A 10 -3.62 18.70 14.64
C VAL A 10 -3.25 17.71 15.73
N VAL A 11 -1.97 17.70 16.13
CA VAL A 11 -1.46 16.91 17.25
C VAL A 11 -0.98 17.88 18.34
N GLY A 12 -1.77 18.07 19.40
CA GLY A 12 -1.44 18.97 20.50
C GLY A 12 -2.28 20.25 20.50
N GLU A 13 -1.67 21.37 20.80
CA GLU A 13 -2.37 22.67 20.87
C GLU A 13 -2.74 23.14 19.45
N GLY A 14 -3.99 23.57 19.29
CA GLY A 14 -4.43 24.24 18.07
C GLY A 14 -3.97 25.69 18.00
N GLY A 15 -4.39 26.36 16.94
CA GLY A 15 -4.10 27.77 16.73
C GLY A 15 -4.41 28.20 15.30
N ARG A 16 -4.02 29.41 14.94
CA ARG A 16 -4.22 29.94 13.59
C ARG A 16 -3.12 29.41 12.66
N ILE A 17 -3.52 28.89 11.50
CA ILE A 17 -2.59 28.53 10.42
C ILE A 17 -1.94 29.78 9.86
N THR A 18 -0.62 29.84 9.89
CA THR A 18 0.14 30.95 9.32
C THR A 18 0.50 30.71 7.88
N LYS A 19 0.82 29.45 7.53
CA LYS A 19 1.23 29.09 6.19
C LYS A 19 0.92 27.62 5.89
N VAL A 20 0.51 27.37 4.66
CA VAL A 20 0.38 26.04 4.06
C VAL A 20 1.46 25.93 2.99
N TYR A 21 2.20 24.83 2.97
CA TYR A 21 3.38 24.61 2.11
C TYR A 21 3.13 23.63 0.98
N VAL A 22 2.04 22.89 1.04
CA VAL A 22 1.72 21.80 0.09
C VAL A 22 0.25 21.86 -0.29
N ASP A 23 -0.03 21.51 -1.54
CA ASP A 23 -1.39 21.42 -2.08
C ASP A 23 -1.75 19.97 -2.43
N ALA A 24 -3.04 19.70 -2.65
CA ALA A 24 -3.49 18.45 -3.23
C ALA A 24 -2.78 18.20 -4.58
N GLY A 25 -2.35 16.97 -4.80
CA GLY A 25 -1.54 16.62 -5.97
C GLY A 25 -0.02 16.72 -5.76
N SER A 26 0.44 17.17 -4.59
CA SER A 26 1.87 17.29 -4.28
C SER A 26 2.44 16.00 -3.67
N TRP A 27 3.73 15.73 -3.91
CA TRP A 27 4.47 14.69 -3.19
C TRP A 27 5.15 15.26 -1.96
N VAL A 28 5.08 14.53 -0.84
CA VAL A 28 5.72 14.90 0.42
C VAL A 28 6.64 13.79 0.92
N LYS A 29 7.72 14.20 1.59
CA LYS A 29 8.63 13.29 2.30
C LYS A 29 8.19 13.13 3.74
N GLN A 30 8.58 12.03 4.38
CA GLN A 30 8.36 11.85 5.82
C GLN A 30 9.01 13.00 6.60
N GLY A 31 8.28 13.59 7.56
CA GLY A 31 8.73 14.72 8.37
C GLY A 31 8.68 16.08 7.66
N GLN A 32 8.28 16.13 6.38
CA GLN A 32 8.11 17.40 5.67
C GLN A 32 6.98 18.22 6.29
N ILE A 33 7.22 19.51 6.51
CA ILE A 33 6.22 20.44 7.03
C ILE A 33 5.19 20.70 5.93
N MET A 34 3.92 20.46 6.24
CA MET A 34 2.79 20.66 5.34
C MET A 34 2.07 21.98 5.65
N ALA A 35 1.94 22.31 6.93
CA ALA A 35 1.41 23.58 7.39
C ALA A 35 2.05 23.99 8.71
N SER A 36 2.03 25.28 9.03
CA SER A 36 2.51 25.82 10.30
C SER A 36 1.41 26.58 11.02
N ILE A 37 1.27 26.30 12.30
CA ILE A 37 0.43 27.05 13.25
C ILE A 37 1.24 28.21 13.82
N ASP A 38 0.57 29.30 14.14
CA ASP A 38 1.20 30.45 14.80
C ASP A 38 1.83 30.01 16.14
N ARG A 39 3.12 30.27 16.27
CA ARG A 39 3.94 29.91 17.43
C ARG A 39 4.63 31.11 18.05
N SER A 40 4.16 32.34 17.77
CA SER A 40 4.79 33.56 18.25
C SER A 40 4.92 33.58 19.76
N VAL A 41 3.84 33.28 20.50
CA VAL A 41 3.82 33.23 21.98
C VAL A 41 4.73 32.09 22.46
N GLN A 42 4.61 30.91 21.91
CA GLN A 42 5.37 29.73 22.34
C GLN A 42 6.87 29.88 22.07
N SER A 43 7.23 30.59 21.01
CA SER A 43 8.66 30.91 20.73
C SER A 43 9.24 31.88 21.73
N GLN A 44 8.48 32.90 22.17
CA GLN A 44 8.91 33.80 23.23
C GLN A 44 9.04 33.09 24.60
N GLN A 45 8.13 32.17 24.89
CA GLN A 45 8.22 31.34 26.10
C GLN A 45 9.50 30.47 26.07
N ALA A 46 9.81 29.85 24.95
CA ALA A 46 11.05 29.09 24.80
C ALA A 46 12.30 29.95 24.97
N ALA A 47 12.31 31.17 24.41
CA ALA A 47 13.42 32.12 24.57
C ALA A 47 13.61 32.54 26.06
N SER A 48 12.53 32.77 26.80
CA SER A 48 12.58 33.03 28.23
C SER A 48 13.21 31.88 29.02
N LEU A 49 12.78 30.65 28.74
CA LEU A 49 13.36 29.46 29.37
C LEU A 49 14.83 29.22 28.97
N GLU A 50 15.21 29.57 27.76
CA GLU A 50 16.61 29.51 27.31
C GLU A 50 17.49 30.50 28.10
N ALA A 51 16.99 31.69 28.36
CA ALA A 51 17.65 32.66 29.24
C ALA A 51 17.79 32.11 30.68
N SER A 52 16.75 31.45 31.22
CA SER A 52 16.81 30.78 32.52
C SER A 52 17.86 29.67 32.59
N VAL A 53 18.01 28.89 31.52
CA VAL A 53 19.11 27.88 31.38
C VAL A 53 20.46 28.58 31.40
N GLY A 54 20.59 29.72 30.73
CA GLY A 54 21.82 30.55 30.73
C GLY A 54 22.18 31.01 32.16
N ALA A 55 21.22 31.54 32.92
CA ALA A 55 21.43 31.95 34.31
C ALA A 55 21.86 30.79 35.21
N SER A 56 21.11 29.64 35.15
CA SER A 56 21.45 28.45 35.94
C SER A 56 22.83 27.88 35.57
N ARG A 57 23.26 28.02 34.33
CA ARG A 57 24.62 27.62 33.89
C ARG A 57 25.68 28.52 34.47
N ALA A 58 25.43 29.84 34.54
CA ALA A 58 26.34 30.80 35.14
C ALA A 58 26.51 30.54 36.64
N ASP A 59 25.40 30.23 37.35
CA ASP A 59 25.43 29.87 38.76
C ASP A 59 26.26 28.58 39.01
N LEU A 60 26.10 27.58 38.19
CA LEU A 60 26.91 26.35 38.28
C LEU A 60 28.38 26.64 38.03
N ASN A 61 28.70 27.44 37.01
CA ASN A 61 30.07 27.82 36.70
C ASN A 61 30.74 28.59 37.86
N LEU A 62 30.00 29.48 38.50
CA LEU A 62 30.47 30.20 39.68
C LEU A 62 30.70 29.24 40.87
N ALA A 63 29.73 28.34 41.15
CA ALA A 63 29.86 27.34 42.19
C ALA A 63 31.05 26.42 42.00
N GLN A 64 31.25 25.95 40.75
CA GLN A 64 32.37 25.10 40.37
C GLN A 64 33.71 25.85 40.54
N ALA A 65 33.83 27.09 40.06
CA ALA A 65 35.02 27.89 40.21
C ALA A 65 35.35 28.18 41.67
N ASN A 66 34.34 28.31 42.55
CA ASN A 66 34.54 28.47 43.98
C ASN A 66 35.09 27.16 44.62
N LEU A 67 34.56 26.02 44.25
CA LEU A 67 35.03 24.71 44.69
C LEU A 67 36.47 24.46 44.23
N ASP A 68 36.78 24.68 42.97
CA ASP A 68 38.12 24.48 42.39
C ASP A 68 39.19 25.34 43.10
N ARG A 69 38.83 26.57 43.47
CA ARG A 69 39.71 27.43 44.28
C ARG A 69 39.90 26.91 45.70
N ALA A 70 38.84 26.46 46.31
CA ALA A 70 38.90 25.91 47.66
C ALA A 70 39.69 24.61 47.75
N GLU A 71 39.56 23.73 46.77
CA GLU A 71 40.35 22.48 46.66
C GLU A 71 41.88 22.74 46.60
N LYS A 72 42.31 23.80 45.90
CA LYS A 72 43.72 24.22 45.86
C LYS A 72 44.21 24.80 47.21
N LEU A 73 43.32 25.32 48.07
CA LEU A 73 43.66 25.89 49.37
C LEU A 73 43.65 24.87 50.51
N ILE A 74 42.87 23.77 50.39
CA ILE A 74 42.89 22.70 51.42
C ILE A 74 44.23 21.98 51.43
N GLU A 75 44.88 21.78 50.28
CA GLU A 75 46.22 21.20 50.20
C GLU A 75 47.26 21.99 50.96
N ARG A 76 47.04 23.29 51.19
CA ARG A 76 47.89 24.20 51.93
C ARG A 76 47.42 24.43 53.38
N GLY A 77 46.35 23.74 53.82
CA GLY A 77 45.86 23.83 55.19
C GLY A 77 45.04 25.09 55.51
N PHE A 78 44.64 25.90 54.50
CA PHE A 78 43.93 27.18 54.72
C PHE A 78 42.43 27.05 54.78
N ILE A 79 41.84 25.89 54.45
CA ILE A 79 40.40 25.64 54.42
C ILE A 79 40.05 24.33 55.14
N SER A 80 38.91 24.24 55.80
CA SER A 80 38.44 23.03 56.46
C SER A 80 37.77 22.07 55.49
N LYS A 81 37.77 20.79 55.82
CA LYS A 81 37.03 19.77 55.04
C LYS A 81 35.53 20.05 54.99
N ALA A 82 34.95 20.56 56.07
CA ALA A 82 33.56 20.95 56.17
C ALA A 82 33.18 22.07 55.15
N ASP A 83 34.12 22.98 54.87
CA ASP A 83 33.91 24.03 53.82
C ASP A 83 33.93 23.43 52.42
N ILE A 84 34.80 22.48 52.15
CA ILE A 84 34.80 21.74 50.85
C ILE A 84 33.46 20.99 50.68
N ASP A 85 33.02 20.26 51.71
CA ASP A 85 31.76 19.52 51.65
C ASP A 85 30.58 20.47 51.39
N ARG A 86 30.56 21.67 52.01
CA ARG A 86 29.53 22.73 51.76
C ARG A 86 29.61 23.26 50.32
N LEU A 87 30.79 23.54 49.78
CA LEU A 87 30.96 24.04 48.43
C LEU A 87 30.59 22.98 47.39
N THR A 88 30.94 21.70 47.62
CA THR A 88 30.50 20.57 46.85
C THR A 88 28.99 20.45 46.77
N ALA A 89 28.31 20.53 47.94
CA ALA A 89 26.84 20.51 48.00
C ALA A 89 26.21 21.71 47.26
N THR A 90 26.85 22.91 47.31
CA THR A 90 26.40 24.09 46.57
C THR A 90 26.54 23.88 45.05
N ARG A 91 27.66 23.35 44.59
CA ARG A 91 27.89 23.01 43.18
C ARG A 91 26.86 21.98 42.72
N ASP A 92 26.65 20.92 43.49
CA ASP A 92 25.70 19.83 43.15
C ASP A 92 24.25 20.35 43.07
N SER A 93 23.88 21.24 44.02
CA SER A 93 22.59 21.94 43.99
C SER A 93 22.42 22.80 42.72
N SER A 94 23.45 23.57 42.34
CA SER A 94 23.46 24.38 41.12
C SER A 94 23.37 23.50 39.84
N ALA A 95 24.08 22.37 39.83
CA ALA A 95 24.00 21.38 38.74
C ALA A 95 22.60 20.77 38.63
N ALA A 96 21.95 20.50 39.76
CA ALA A 96 20.57 20.01 39.77
C ALA A 96 19.58 21.06 39.21
N ARG A 97 19.73 22.33 39.59
CA ARG A 97 18.90 23.44 39.06
C ARG A 97 19.06 23.60 37.55
N LEU A 98 20.30 23.53 37.04
CA LEU A 98 20.56 23.59 35.59
C LEU A 98 19.83 22.46 34.84
N ARG A 99 19.87 21.23 35.38
CA ARG A 99 19.13 20.10 34.79
C ARG A 99 17.63 20.33 34.76
N VAL A 100 17.05 20.89 35.79
CA VAL A 100 15.61 21.25 35.86
C VAL A 100 15.29 22.28 34.76
N SER A 101 16.07 23.38 34.67
CA SER A 101 15.85 24.42 33.68
C SER A 101 15.98 23.87 32.26
N GLN A 102 16.94 22.97 31.98
CA GLN A 102 17.09 22.30 30.67
C GLN A 102 15.90 21.41 30.36
N ALA A 103 15.36 20.66 31.34
CA ALA A 103 14.20 19.80 31.15
C ALA A 103 12.96 20.62 30.76
N GLN A 104 12.73 21.75 31.44
CA GLN A 104 11.61 22.68 31.15
C GLN A 104 11.72 23.27 29.75
N LEU A 105 12.92 23.69 29.32
CA LEU A 105 13.16 24.18 27.94
C LEU A 105 12.89 23.07 26.92
N ASN A 106 13.37 21.87 27.15
CA ASN A 106 13.18 20.75 26.24
C ASN A 106 11.70 20.37 26.12
N GLU A 107 10.94 20.38 27.21
CA GLU A 107 9.48 20.16 27.19
C GLU A 107 8.78 21.21 26.30
N THR A 108 9.10 22.49 26.51
CA THR A 108 8.52 23.59 25.72
C THR A 108 8.89 23.47 24.24
N ARG A 109 10.13 23.13 23.93
CA ARG A 109 10.57 22.89 22.54
C ARG A 109 9.83 21.73 21.90
N ALA A 110 9.59 20.64 22.64
CA ALA A 110 8.82 19.50 22.16
C ALA A 110 7.35 19.87 21.90
N ARG A 111 6.74 20.69 22.75
CA ARG A 111 5.38 21.23 22.50
C ARG A 111 5.36 22.11 21.25
N ASN A 112 6.34 23.02 21.09
CA ASN A 112 6.41 23.92 19.95
C ASN A 112 6.63 23.18 18.62
N SER A 113 7.32 22.04 18.63
CA SER A 113 7.52 21.25 17.42
C SER A 113 6.21 20.67 16.85
N ARG A 114 5.21 20.42 17.72
CA ARG A 114 3.88 19.93 17.35
C ARG A 114 3.01 21.00 16.66
N LEU A 115 3.42 22.28 16.70
CA LEU A 115 2.75 23.36 15.96
C LEU A 115 3.11 23.36 14.47
N ASN A 116 4.04 22.53 14.05
CA ASN A 116 4.23 22.19 12.64
C ASN A 116 3.45 20.91 12.31
N ILE A 117 2.54 21.01 11.38
CA ILE A 117 1.83 19.85 10.84
C ILE A 117 2.75 19.20 9.82
N VAL A 118 3.22 18.00 10.13
CA VAL A 118 4.22 17.28 9.30
C VAL A 118 3.63 16.00 8.73
N ALA A 119 4.13 15.59 7.57
CA ALA A 119 3.77 14.32 6.94
C ALA A 119 4.32 13.14 7.78
N PRO A 120 3.49 12.22 8.28
CA PRO A 120 3.93 11.09 9.11
C PRO A 120 4.72 10.06 8.31
N LYS A 121 4.48 9.97 7.00
CA LYS A 121 5.16 9.13 6.02
C LYS A 121 5.28 9.88 4.70
N ALA A 122 6.20 9.42 3.85
CA ALA A 122 6.25 9.89 2.47
C ALA A 122 4.97 9.46 1.73
N GLY A 123 4.47 10.31 0.84
CA GLY A 123 3.25 10.01 0.11
C GLY A 123 2.79 11.12 -0.81
N PHE A 124 1.66 10.88 -1.44
CA PHE A 124 0.98 11.80 -2.34
C PHE A 124 -0.21 12.44 -1.63
N VAL A 125 -0.33 13.76 -1.67
CA VAL A 125 -1.42 14.50 -1.02
C VAL A 125 -2.69 14.33 -1.85
N LEU A 126 -3.70 13.67 -1.30
CA LEU A 126 -5.00 13.47 -1.93
C LEU A 126 -5.89 14.69 -1.74
N GLU A 127 -5.97 15.18 -0.50
CA GLU A 127 -6.85 16.27 -0.11
C GLU A 127 -6.13 17.25 0.81
N ARG A 128 -6.49 18.51 0.69
CA ARG A 128 -6.09 19.61 1.57
C ARG A 128 -7.36 20.33 2.04
N ASN A 129 -7.65 20.20 3.32
CA ASN A 129 -8.86 20.75 3.97
C ASN A 129 -8.48 21.84 4.98
N VAL A 130 -7.45 22.62 4.68
CA VAL A 130 -6.94 23.68 5.56
C VAL A 130 -6.43 24.86 4.76
N GLU A 131 -6.75 26.08 5.23
CA GLU A 131 -6.35 27.33 4.60
C GLU A 131 -5.51 28.22 5.52
N PRO A 132 -4.59 29.05 4.97
CA PRO A 132 -3.92 30.08 5.75
C PRO A 132 -4.93 31.03 6.40
N GLY A 133 -4.70 31.37 7.68
CA GLY A 133 -5.61 32.21 8.47
C GLY A 133 -6.68 31.45 9.22
N GLN A 134 -6.97 30.20 8.86
CA GLN A 134 -7.94 29.34 9.56
C GLN A 134 -7.44 28.97 10.95
N THR A 135 -8.36 28.94 11.92
CA THR A 135 -8.07 28.42 13.26
C THR A 135 -8.41 26.93 13.31
N VAL A 136 -7.44 26.13 13.73
CA VAL A 136 -7.55 24.66 13.84
C VAL A 136 -7.31 24.19 15.26
N THR A 137 -7.98 23.12 15.64
CA THR A 137 -7.88 22.44 16.93
C THR A 137 -7.83 20.93 16.72
N GLN A 138 -7.64 20.14 17.77
CA GLN A 138 -7.75 18.67 17.67
C GLN A 138 -9.10 18.19 17.13
N GLY A 139 -10.16 18.99 17.32
CA GLY A 139 -11.51 18.70 16.82
C GLY A 139 -11.75 19.10 15.35
N SER A 140 -10.79 19.74 14.69
CA SER A 140 -10.97 20.21 13.30
C SER A 140 -10.95 19.09 12.26
N GLY A 141 -10.73 17.84 12.67
CA GLY A 141 -10.72 16.70 11.77
C GLY A 141 -9.45 16.59 10.94
N VAL A 142 -9.61 16.01 9.72
CA VAL A 142 -8.51 15.74 8.81
C VAL A 142 -8.16 17.01 8.03
N LEU A 143 -6.96 17.52 8.19
CA LEU A 143 -6.46 18.69 7.47
C LEU A 143 -5.82 18.31 6.13
N PHE A 144 -5.15 17.17 6.09
CA PHE A 144 -4.60 16.59 4.86
C PHE A 144 -4.87 15.10 4.83
N LEU A 145 -5.17 14.59 3.64
CA LEU A 145 -5.28 13.15 3.40
C LEU A 145 -4.14 12.74 2.46
N LEU A 146 -3.33 11.77 2.88
CA LEU A 146 -2.18 11.28 2.12
C LEU A 146 -2.40 9.85 1.65
N ALA A 147 -2.00 9.53 0.42
CA ALA A 147 -1.74 8.17 -0.01
C ALA A 147 -0.30 7.80 0.32
N GLN A 148 -0.08 6.87 1.25
CA GLN A 148 1.26 6.43 1.64
C GLN A 148 2.00 5.88 0.44
N ASN A 149 3.23 6.35 0.18
CA ASN A 149 4.08 6.01 -0.96
C ASN A 149 3.41 6.17 -2.34
N GLY A 150 2.23 6.80 -2.42
CA GLY A 150 1.44 6.84 -3.64
C GLY A 150 0.84 5.48 -4.04
N GLU A 151 0.80 4.50 -3.14
CA GLU A 151 0.21 3.19 -3.42
C GLU A 151 -1.29 3.33 -3.66
N MET A 152 -1.74 2.88 -4.82
CA MET A 152 -3.14 2.87 -5.22
C MET A 152 -3.68 1.44 -5.24
N GLU A 153 -4.99 1.29 -5.17
CA GLU A 153 -5.66 0.01 -5.38
C GLU A 153 -6.95 0.18 -6.17
N LEU A 154 -7.26 -0.83 -6.96
CA LEU A 154 -8.59 -1.02 -7.50
C LEU A 154 -9.33 -2.05 -6.64
N GLN A 155 -10.53 -1.70 -6.21
CA GLN A 155 -11.45 -2.59 -5.53
C GLN A 155 -12.41 -3.17 -6.56
N ALA A 156 -12.05 -4.34 -7.11
CA ALA A 156 -12.86 -5.03 -8.10
C ALA A 156 -13.95 -5.84 -7.39
N GLN A 157 -15.21 -5.53 -7.70
CA GLN A 157 -16.36 -6.29 -7.21
C GLN A 157 -16.59 -7.50 -8.12
N LEU A 158 -16.54 -8.69 -7.55
CA LEU A 158 -16.70 -9.97 -8.25
C LEU A 158 -17.83 -10.76 -7.64
N GLY A 159 -18.59 -11.47 -8.46
CA GLY A 159 -19.55 -12.46 -8.01
C GLY A 159 -18.87 -13.62 -7.28
N GLU A 160 -19.61 -14.34 -6.44
CA GLU A 160 -19.09 -15.44 -5.62
C GLU A 160 -18.39 -16.52 -6.46
N SER A 161 -18.97 -16.89 -7.61
CA SER A 161 -18.40 -17.87 -8.54
C SER A 161 -17.06 -17.41 -9.14
N ASP A 162 -16.97 -16.13 -9.48
CA ASP A 162 -15.75 -15.57 -10.08
C ASP A 162 -14.66 -15.40 -9.02
N LEU A 163 -15.06 -15.03 -7.80
CA LEU A 163 -14.14 -14.88 -6.68
C LEU A 163 -13.48 -16.21 -6.29
N ALA A 164 -14.21 -17.31 -6.39
CA ALA A 164 -13.68 -18.65 -6.13
C ALA A 164 -12.59 -19.08 -7.13
N ASN A 165 -12.61 -18.52 -8.34
CA ASN A 165 -11.65 -18.83 -9.41
C ASN A 165 -10.44 -17.90 -9.45
N VAL A 166 -10.35 -16.93 -8.53
CA VAL A 166 -9.28 -15.94 -8.48
C VAL A 166 -8.41 -16.17 -7.26
N SER A 167 -7.11 -16.00 -7.41
CA SER A 167 -6.13 -16.18 -6.33
C SER A 167 -5.31 -14.93 -6.07
N VAL A 168 -4.84 -14.78 -4.83
CA VAL A 168 -3.84 -13.75 -4.49
C VAL A 168 -2.59 -14.01 -5.31
N GLY A 169 -1.99 -12.94 -5.84
CA GLY A 169 -0.85 -13.01 -6.74
C GLY A 169 -1.22 -12.98 -8.23
N THR A 170 -2.51 -13.13 -8.59
CA THR A 170 -2.95 -13.07 -9.99
C THR A 170 -2.67 -11.68 -10.58
N THR A 171 -1.98 -11.66 -11.73
CA THR A 171 -1.71 -10.44 -12.49
C THR A 171 -2.98 -10.00 -13.21
N THR A 172 -3.26 -8.70 -13.18
CA THR A 172 -4.45 -8.10 -13.76
C THR A 172 -4.08 -6.90 -14.63
N GLN A 173 -4.87 -6.67 -15.66
CA GLN A 173 -4.80 -5.45 -16.46
C GLN A 173 -5.92 -4.52 -16.04
N VAL A 174 -5.58 -3.29 -15.66
CA VAL A 174 -6.51 -2.28 -15.20
C VAL A 174 -6.51 -1.09 -16.15
N THR A 175 -7.69 -0.72 -16.63
CA THR A 175 -7.87 0.43 -17.50
C THR A 175 -8.78 1.44 -16.81
N PRO A 176 -8.26 2.62 -16.41
CA PRO A 176 -9.05 3.69 -15.83
C PRO A 176 -10.06 4.25 -16.84
N VAL A 177 -11.24 4.62 -16.37
CA VAL A 177 -12.24 5.27 -17.23
C VAL A 177 -11.70 6.63 -17.72
N GLY A 178 -11.85 6.87 -19.01
CA GLY A 178 -11.33 8.09 -19.66
C GLY A 178 -9.84 8.07 -20.00
N SER A 179 -9.21 6.91 -19.95
CA SER A 179 -7.82 6.70 -20.38
C SER A 179 -7.70 5.41 -21.17
N ASP A 180 -6.89 5.41 -22.24
CA ASP A 180 -6.54 4.20 -23.00
C ASP A 180 -5.35 3.46 -22.38
N LYS A 181 -4.81 3.99 -21.29
CA LYS A 181 -3.64 3.43 -20.63
C LYS A 181 -4.00 2.16 -19.86
N VAL A 182 -3.35 1.06 -20.20
CA VAL A 182 -3.47 -0.21 -19.50
C VAL A 182 -2.37 -0.30 -18.44
N LEU A 183 -2.79 -0.38 -17.18
CA LEU A 183 -1.90 -0.52 -16.03
C LEU A 183 -1.88 -1.98 -15.59
N THR A 184 -0.70 -2.50 -15.27
CA THR A 184 -0.57 -3.84 -14.71
C THR A 184 -0.66 -3.75 -13.19
N GLY A 185 -1.57 -4.53 -12.61
CA GLY A 185 -1.74 -4.70 -11.18
C GLY A 185 -1.64 -6.16 -10.76
N GLN A 186 -1.64 -6.39 -9.47
CA GLN A 186 -1.64 -7.72 -8.89
C GLN A 186 -2.66 -7.79 -7.75
N ILE A 187 -3.43 -8.88 -7.70
CA ILE A 187 -4.35 -9.12 -6.59
C ILE A 187 -3.52 -9.39 -5.33
N TRP A 188 -3.64 -8.51 -4.35
CA TRP A 188 -2.91 -8.64 -3.09
C TRP A 188 -3.81 -9.11 -1.95
N GLN A 189 -5.12 -8.96 -2.08
CA GLN A 189 -6.09 -9.40 -1.09
C GLN A 189 -7.43 -9.74 -1.77
N ILE A 190 -8.07 -10.79 -1.28
CA ILE A 190 -9.45 -11.15 -1.58
C ILE A 190 -10.23 -10.98 -0.28
N SER A 191 -11.36 -10.28 -0.32
CA SER A 191 -12.21 -10.11 0.87
C SER A 191 -12.67 -11.47 1.42
N PRO A 192 -12.52 -11.72 2.71
CA PRO A 192 -13.03 -12.94 3.34
C PRO A 192 -14.55 -12.91 3.51
N VAL A 193 -15.18 -11.75 3.29
CA VAL A 193 -16.63 -11.55 3.47
C VAL A 193 -17.26 -11.23 2.12
N ILE A 194 -18.37 -11.89 1.83
CA ILE A 194 -19.25 -11.63 0.70
C ILE A 194 -20.42 -10.81 1.22
N ASP A 195 -20.75 -9.74 0.54
CA ASP A 195 -21.93 -8.94 0.85
C ASP A 195 -23.21 -9.78 0.59
N PRO A 196 -24.07 -10.00 1.60
CA PRO A 196 -25.23 -10.87 1.45
C PRO A 196 -26.34 -10.30 0.56
N GLN A 197 -26.36 -8.99 0.32
CA GLN A 197 -27.38 -8.35 -0.51
C GLN A 197 -26.99 -8.39 -1.99
N SER A 198 -25.74 -8.05 -2.30
CA SER A 198 -25.23 -8.04 -3.68
C SER A 198 -24.65 -9.39 -4.11
N ARG A 199 -24.34 -10.28 -3.18
CA ARG A 199 -23.59 -11.54 -3.37
C ARG A 199 -22.24 -11.34 -4.07
N GLN A 200 -21.61 -10.21 -3.80
CA GLN A 200 -20.31 -9.84 -4.33
C GLN A 200 -19.25 -9.79 -3.24
N GLY A 201 -18.05 -10.18 -3.59
CA GLY A 201 -16.85 -9.97 -2.79
C GLY A 201 -15.91 -9.00 -3.49
N ILE A 202 -14.92 -8.50 -2.77
CA ILE A 202 -13.96 -7.53 -3.27
C ILE A 202 -12.60 -8.18 -3.46
N ALA A 203 -12.10 -8.18 -4.68
CA ALA A 203 -10.69 -8.44 -4.97
C ALA A 203 -9.94 -7.09 -5.03
N ARG A 204 -8.92 -6.94 -4.17
CA ARG A 204 -8.11 -5.72 -4.11
C ARG A 204 -6.86 -5.90 -4.96
N ILE A 205 -6.72 -5.05 -5.97
CA ILE A 205 -5.64 -5.07 -6.95
C ILE A 205 -4.70 -3.92 -6.64
N SER A 206 -3.46 -4.21 -6.31
CA SER A 206 -2.43 -3.20 -6.05
C SER A 206 -1.97 -2.57 -7.36
N LEU A 207 -1.83 -1.25 -7.36
CA LEU A 207 -1.37 -0.45 -8.47
C LEU A 207 -0.30 0.52 -7.99
N GLY A 208 0.73 0.75 -8.80
CA GLY A 208 1.63 1.88 -8.59
C GLY A 208 0.94 3.20 -8.89
N TYR A 209 1.50 4.30 -8.39
CA TYR A 209 1.00 5.62 -8.74
C TYR A 209 1.11 5.87 -10.25
N ASP A 210 0.02 6.35 -10.81
CA ASP A 210 -0.04 6.87 -12.17
C ASP A 210 -0.98 8.07 -12.22
N SER A 211 -0.65 9.07 -13.02
CA SER A 211 -1.46 10.29 -13.14
C SER A 211 -2.86 10.06 -13.74
N ALA A 212 -3.07 8.93 -14.43
CA ALA A 212 -4.37 8.51 -14.91
C ALA A 212 -5.26 7.94 -13.80
N LEU A 213 -4.67 7.55 -12.64
CA LEU A 213 -5.41 7.04 -11.50
C LEU A 213 -5.88 8.19 -10.63
N ARG A 214 -7.20 8.28 -10.46
CA ARG A 214 -7.83 9.23 -9.54
C ARG A 214 -8.58 8.45 -8.47
N PRO A 215 -8.20 8.57 -7.18
CA PRO A 215 -8.95 7.99 -6.09
C PRO A 215 -10.42 8.39 -6.16
N GLY A 216 -11.33 7.43 -5.96
CA GLY A 216 -12.77 7.63 -6.16
C GLY A 216 -13.27 7.42 -7.59
N GLY A 217 -12.38 7.37 -8.59
CA GLY A 217 -12.74 7.09 -9.98
C GLY A 217 -13.02 5.62 -10.25
N PHE A 218 -13.64 5.34 -11.41
CA PHE A 218 -13.91 3.98 -11.88
C PHE A 218 -12.78 3.48 -12.81
N ALA A 219 -12.57 2.16 -12.79
CA ALA A 219 -11.68 1.47 -13.72
C ALA A 219 -12.24 0.08 -14.01
N SER A 220 -11.94 -0.45 -15.18
CA SER A 220 -12.19 -1.85 -15.52
C SER A 220 -10.94 -2.70 -15.26
N ALA A 221 -11.13 -3.91 -14.72
CA ALA A 221 -10.05 -4.88 -14.55
C ALA A 221 -10.30 -6.11 -15.41
N ARG A 222 -9.28 -6.56 -16.13
CA ARG A 222 -9.27 -7.85 -16.80
C ARG A 222 -8.40 -8.81 -16.01
N ILE A 223 -9.05 -9.75 -15.33
CA ILE A 223 -8.41 -10.75 -14.50
C ILE A 223 -8.29 -12.02 -15.29
N GLN A 224 -7.09 -12.56 -15.44
CA GLN A 224 -6.89 -13.89 -16.05
C GLN A 224 -6.95 -14.94 -14.93
N SER A 225 -8.09 -15.62 -14.83
CA SER A 225 -8.25 -16.71 -13.88
C SER A 225 -7.83 -18.01 -14.56
N GLY A 226 -6.65 -18.51 -14.22
CA GLY A 226 -6.16 -19.82 -14.62
C GLY A 226 -5.86 -19.96 -16.12
N THR A 227 -4.78 -20.63 -16.45
CA THR A 227 -4.54 -21.28 -17.72
C THR A 227 -4.79 -22.76 -17.51
N SER A 228 -5.92 -23.29 -17.96
CA SER A 228 -6.05 -24.74 -18.13
C SER A 228 -5.59 -25.06 -19.56
N GLU A 229 -4.61 -25.93 -19.71
CA GLU A 229 -4.29 -26.51 -21.01
C GLU A 229 -5.46 -27.40 -21.40
N THR A 230 -6.36 -26.90 -22.21
CA THR A 230 -7.46 -27.66 -22.76
C THR A 230 -7.24 -27.84 -24.25
N SER A 231 -7.46 -29.07 -24.74
CA SER A 231 -7.46 -29.34 -26.18
C SER A 231 -8.62 -28.57 -26.81
N VAL A 232 -8.30 -27.72 -27.78
CA VAL A 232 -9.33 -27.00 -28.55
C VAL A 232 -9.49 -27.75 -29.91
N LEU A 233 -10.70 -28.18 -30.20
CA LEU A 233 -11.06 -28.86 -31.42
C LEU A 233 -12.01 -28.03 -32.28
N ALA A 234 -11.90 -28.16 -33.57
CA ALA A 234 -12.89 -27.59 -34.47
C ALA A 234 -14.27 -28.21 -34.19
N GLU A 235 -15.33 -27.42 -34.29
CA GLU A 235 -16.71 -27.86 -34.05
C GLU A 235 -17.06 -29.10 -34.90
N SER A 236 -16.54 -29.18 -36.13
CA SER A 236 -16.73 -30.32 -37.04
C SER A 236 -16.15 -31.66 -36.55
N ALA A 237 -15.26 -31.62 -35.53
CA ALA A 237 -14.63 -32.82 -35.00
C ALA A 237 -15.49 -33.46 -33.89
N VAL A 238 -16.40 -32.70 -33.28
CA VAL A 238 -17.23 -33.17 -32.17
C VAL A 238 -18.58 -33.64 -32.72
N GLN A 239 -18.96 -34.82 -32.37
CA GLN A 239 -20.24 -35.44 -32.74
C GLN A 239 -21.14 -35.57 -31.48
N HIS A 240 -22.44 -35.61 -31.69
CA HIS A 240 -23.43 -35.73 -30.62
C HIS A 240 -24.35 -36.88 -30.89
N ASP A 241 -24.65 -37.67 -29.87
CA ASP A 241 -25.70 -38.70 -29.94
C ASP A 241 -26.52 -38.69 -28.62
N SER A 242 -27.39 -39.69 -28.46
CA SER A 242 -28.21 -39.84 -27.30
C SER A 242 -27.45 -40.13 -25.99
N LYS A 243 -26.15 -40.44 -26.09
CA LYS A 243 -25.26 -40.72 -24.93
C LYS A 243 -24.40 -39.51 -24.57
N GLY A 244 -24.35 -38.47 -25.43
CA GLY A 244 -23.56 -37.26 -25.19
C GLY A 244 -22.66 -36.87 -26.33
N SER A 245 -21.63 -36.11 -26.01
CA SER A 245 -20.63 -35.62 -27.00
C SER A 245 -19.46 -36.57 -27.08
N PHE A 246 -19.00 -36.83 -28.31
CA PHE A 246 -17.89 -37.73 -28.56
C PHE A 246 -17.05 -37.25 -29.75
N VAL A 247 -15.84 -37.74 -29.86
CA VAL A 247 -14.95 -37.57 -31.00
C VAL A 247 -14.45 -38.93 -31.50
N TYR A 248 -14.02 -39.01 -32.75
CA TYR A 248 -13.26 -40.16 -33.23
C TYR A 248 -11.77 -39.86 -33.14
N ILE A 249 -11.02 -40.76 -32.52
CA ILE A 249 -9.56 -40.78 -32.52
C ILE A 249 -9.06 -41.90 -33.41
N VAL A 250 -7.90 -41.69 -34.03
CA VAL A 250 -7.25 -42.73 -34.86
C VAL A 250 -6.37 -43.56 -33.93
N GLY A 251 -6.74 -44.82 -33.73
CA GLY A 251 -5.97 -45.78 -32.94
C GLY A 251 -4.71 -46.27 -33.63
N ALA A 252 -3.91 -47.09 -32.93
CA ALA A 252 -2.65 -47.65 -33.43
C ALA A 252 -2.77 -48.43 -34.76
N ASP A 253 -3.89 -49.09 -34.97
CA ASP A 253 -4.19 -49.94 -36.13
C ASP A 253 -4.90 -49.15 -37.25
N ASN A 254 -4.82 -47.81 -37.26
CA ASN A 254 -5.58 -46.93 -38.13
C ASN A 254 -7.10 -47.19 -38.10
N LYS A 255 -7.62 -47.57 -36.94
CA LYS A 255 -9.05 -47.74 -36.74
C LYS A 255 -9.64 -46.54 -36.04
N ALA A 256 -10.87 -46.17 -36.43
CA ALA A 256 -11.62 -45.11 -35.76
C ALA A 256 -12.12 -45.62 -34.40
N VAL A 257 -11.65 -44.97 -33.32
CA VAL A 257 -12.09 -45.33 -31.94
C VAL A 257 -12.90 -44.15 -31.41
N ARG A 258 -14.12 -44.46 -31.00
CA ARG A 258 -14.98 -43.49 -30.32
C ARG A 258 -14.42 -43.14 -28.95
N ARG A 259 -14.38 -41.83 -28.63
CA ARG A 259 -13.96 -41.32 -27.37
C ARG A 259 -15.00 -40.30 -26.88
N ASP A 260 -15.68 -40.61 -25.77
CA ASP A 260 -16.60 -39.64 -25.17
C ASP A 260 -15.84 -38.51 -24.54
N VAL A 261 -16.34 -37.29 -24.75
CA VAL A 261 -15.67 -36.06 -24.33
C VAL A 261 -16.65 -35.11 -23.65
N VAL A 262 -16.16 -34.30 -22.71
CA VAL A 262 -16.92 -33.22 -22.10
C VAL A 262 -16.49 -31.90 -22.73
N ILE A 263 -17.46 -31.19 -23.30
CA ILE A 263 -17.25 -29.88 -23.92
C ILE A 263 -17.26 -28.83 -22.83
N GLY A 264 -16.29 -27.93 -22.86
CA GLY A 264 -16.20 -26.74 -22.01
C GLY A 264 -16.67 -25.48 -22.76
N ALA A 265 -15.85 -24.42 -22.71
CA ALA A 265 -16.18 -23.15 -23.36
C ALA A 265 -16.10 -23.23 -24.89
N VAL A 266 -17.01 -22.53 -25.57
CA VAL A 266 -17.02 -22.30 -27.01
C VAL A 266 -16.31 -21.00 -27.30
N SER A 267 -15.36 -21.01 -28.23
CA SER A 267 -14.60 -19.83 -28.62
C SER A 267 -14.50 -19.71 -30.15
N ALA A 268 -14.02 -18.59 -30.64
CA ALA A 268 -13.74 -18.41 -32.07
C ALA A 268 -12.67 -19.39 -32.61
N ALA A 269 -11.85 -19.97 -31.75
CA ALA A 269 -10.84 -20.97 -32.07
C ALA A 269 -11.41 -22.39 -32.10
N GLY A 270 -12.63 -22.64 -31.58
CA GLY A 270 -13.29 -23.93 -31.53
C GLY A 270 -13.87 -24.25 -30.16
N LEU A 271 -14.17 -25.55 -29.95
CA LEU A 271 -14.70 -26.10 -28.71
C LEU A 271 -13.56 -26.57 -27.80
N SER A 272 -13.51 -26.12 -26.56
CA SER A 272 -12.57 -26.63 -25.56
C SER A 272 -13.07 -27.98 -25.02
N ILE A 273 -12.17 -28.95 -24.87
CA ILE A 273 -12.49 -30.26 -24.32
C ILE A 273 -11.91 -30.35 -22.91
N THR A 274 -12.78 -30.40 -21.92
CA THR A 274 -12.37 -30.40 -20.49
C THR A 274 -12.01 -31.78 -19.98
N SER A 275 -12.53 -32.86 -20.58
CA SER A 275 -12.13 -34.22 -20.27
C SER A 275 -12.41 -35.18 -21.43
N GLY A 276 -11.72 -36.33 -21.43
CA GLY A 276 -11.86 -37.37 -22.43
C GLY A 276 -10.67 -37.48 -23.43
N LEU A 277 -9.81 -36.44 -23.51
CA LEU A 277 -8.60 -36.43 -24.27
C LEU A 277 -7.36 -36.14 -23.42
N ASN A 278 -6.22 -36.72 -23.79
CA ASN A 278 -4.92 -36.50 -23.13
C ASN A 278 -4.03 -35.51 -23.87
N GLY A 279 -4.50 -34.95 -24.99
CA GLY A 279 -3.81 -33.92 -25.77
C GLY A 279 -2.86 -34.42 -26.86
N ASN A 280 -2.53 -35.72 -26.91
CA ASN A 280 -1.61 -36.32 -27.89
C ASN A 280 -2.31 -37.19 -28.93
N GLU A 281 -3.62 -37.33 -28.87
CA GLU A 281 -4.38 -38.18 -29.76
C GLU A 281 -4.55 -37.51 -31.11
N LYS A 282 -4.60 -38.37 -32.14
CA LYS A 282 -4.96 -37.96 -33.52
C LYS A 282 -6.48 -37.95 -33.63
N VAL A 283 -7.07 -36.76 -33.55
CA VAL A 283 -8.52 -36.58 -33.62
C VAL A 283 -8.95 -36.39 -35.08
N VAL A 284 -10.03 -37.03 -35.47
CA VAL A 284 -10.65 -36.87 -36.81
C VAL A 284 -11.39 -35.53 -36.85
N LEU A 285 -10.87 -34.59 -37.66
CA LEU A 285 -11.40 -33.23 -37.76
C LEU A 285 -12.61 -33.11 -38.70
N ARG A 286 -12.67 -33.99 -39.69
CA ARG A 286 -13.73 -34.00 -40.75
C ARG A 286 -14.19 -35.44 -41.00
N ALA A 287 -15.39 -35.61 -41.52
CA ALA A 287 -16.01 -36.89 -41.84
C ALA A 287 -16.35 -37.80 -40.61
N GLY A 288 -16.24 -37.28 -39.36
CA GLY A 288 -16.58 -38.08 -38.18
C GLY A 288 -18.01 -38.60 -38.16
N GLY A 289 -18.97 -37.87 -38.74
CA GLY A 289 -20.37 -38.29 -38.84
C GLY A 289 -20.62 -39.47 -39.79
N PHE A 290 -19.66 -39.86 -40.60
CA PHE A 290 -19.76 -41.00 -41.55
C PHE A 290 -18.98 -42.21 -41.09
N LEU A 291 -18.25 -42.13 -39.99
CA LEU A 291 -17.43 -43.24 -39.46
C LEU A 291 -18.19 -44.10 -38.47
N SER A 292 -17.94 -45.38 -38.55
CA SER A 292 -18.39 -46.35 -37.56
C SER A 292 -17.23 -46.75 -36.64
N PRO A 293 -17.52 -47.03 -35.34
CA PRO A 293 -16.49 -47.51 -34.41
C PRO A 293 -15.81 -48.78 -34.91
N GLY A 294 -14.47 -48.81 -34.98
CA GLY A 294 -13.64 -49.89 -35.48
C GLY A 294 -13.39 -49.89 -36.97
N GLU A 295 -13.91 -48.94 -37.71
CA GLU A 295 -13.67 -48.80 -39.17
C GLU A 295 -12.22 -48.39 -39.44
N THR A 296 -11.63 -49.03 -40.48
CA THR A 296 -10.24 -48.72 -40.89
C THR A 296 -10.20 -47.44 -41.72
N VAL A 297 -9.42 -46.46 -41.28
CA VAL A 297 -9.30 -45.14 -41.90
C VAL A 297 -7.88 -44.89 -42.45
N GLN A 298 -7.78 -44.11 -43.50
CA GLN A 298 -6.51 -43.61 -44.02
C GLN A 298 -6.36 -42.14 -43.60
N PRO A 299 -5.67 -41.85 -42.50
CA PRO A 299 -5.61 -40.48 -41.96
C PRO A 299 -4.70 -39.61 -42.84
N GLN A 300 -5.23 -38.47 -43.25
CA GLN A 300 -4.43 -37.38 -43.83
C GLN A 300 -4.19 -36.33 -42.73
N VAL A 301 -2.92 -36.09 -42.40
CA VAL A 301 -2.58 -35.11 -41.36
C VAL A 301 -2.76 -33.69 -41.92
N GLN A 302 -3.69 -32.98 -41.34
CA GLN A 302 -3.83 -31.55 -41.64
C GLN A 302 -2.74 -30.78 -40.89
N LYS A 303 -1.78 -30.18 -41.64
CA LYS A 303 -0.82 -29.24 -41.03
C LYS A 303 -1.59 -28.05 -40.46
N LYS A 304 -1.37 -27.75 -39.16
CA LYS A 304 -1.86 -26.54 -38.51
C LYS A 304 -1.39 -25.33 -39.30
N ALA A 305 -2.29 -24.55 -39.87
CA ALA A 305 -1.93 -23.28 -40.47
C ALA A 305 -1.34 -22.43 -39.32
N GLY A 306 -0.05 -22.09 -39.42
CA GLY A 306 0.64 -21.28 -38.45
C GLY A 306 -0.09 -19.94 -38.34
N GLY A 307 -0.59 -19.62 -37.14
CA GLY A 307 -1.07 -18.28 -36.84
C GLY A 307 0.13 -17.32 -36.85
N ALA A 308 0.03 -16.29 -37.66
CA ALA A 308 0.88 -15.12 -37.67
C ALA A 308 0.47 -14.21 -36.50
#